data_d7e7d437111089fcc644634b8319d889
#
_entry.id   d7e7d437111089fcc644634b8319d889
#
_cell.length_a   1.000
_cell.length_b   1.000
_cell.length_c   1.000
_cell.angle_alpha   90.00
_cell.angle_beta   90.00
_cell.angle_gamma   90.00
#
_symmetry.space_group_name_H-M   'P 1'
#
loop_
_entity.id
_entity.type
_entity.pdbx_description
1 polymer ?
#
loop_
_entity_poly.entity_id
_entity_poly.type
_entity_poly.pdbx_seq_one_letter_code
_entity_poly.pdbx_strand_id
1 'polypeptide(L)'
;MFENAVKNKINLTRDNKKSDFHIAFGISKTFTYPVGVLITSILENNKDMKINFHIFVDDKIEDKELNRFKELVEFYDTDIIIYEIDNSEFLNLDDREFTIAAY
;
A
#
# COMPACT_ATOMS: atom_id res chain seq x y z
N MET A 1 1.15 -5.50 17.51
CA MET A 1 2.27 -5.99 16.73
C MET A 1 2.76 -4.95 15.74
N PHE A 2 2.26 -4.92 14.52
CA PHE A 2 2.68 -3.87 13.59
C PHE A 2 2.24 -2.48 14.02
N GLU A 3 1.16 -2.39 14.78
CA GLU A 3 0.68 -1.09 15.25
C GLU A 3 1.73 -0.34 16.05
N ASN A 4 2.56 -1.07 16.82
CA ASN A 4 3.60 -0.45 17.61
C ASN A 4 4.80 -0.02 16.77
N ALA A 5 4.95 -0.57 15.57
CA ALA A 5 6.04 -0.25 14.67
C ALA A 5 5.68 0.85 13.67
N VAL A 6 4.41 1.17 13.55
CA VAL A 6 3.95 2.18 12.59
C VAL A 6 4.30 3.56 13.09
N LYS A 7 5.16 4.27 12.36
CA LYS A 7 5.55 5.64 12.69
C LYS A 7 4.58 6.65 12.12
N ASN A 8 3.97 6.32 11.00
CA ASN A 8 3.06 7.22 10.33
C ASN A 8 2.08 6.42 9.49
N LYS A 9 0.87 6.92 9.38
CA LYS A 9 -0.18 6.27 8.59
C LYS A 9 -0.80 7.32 7.67
N ILE A 10 -0.73 7.07 6.38
CA ILE A 10 -1.24 7.99 5.38
C ILE A 10 -2.44 7.34 4.70
N ASN A 11 -3.61 7.95 4.86
CA ASN A 11 -4.84 7.46 4.25
C ASN A 11 -5.11 8.20 2.96
N LEU A 12 -5.09 7.47 1.86
CA LEU A 12 -5.47 8.00 0.55
C LEU A 12 -6.80 7.37 0.20
N THR A 13 -7.86 7.93 0.75
CA THR A 13 -9.19 7.37 0.57
C THR A 13 -10.04 8.29 -0.29
N ARG A 14 -10.84 7.69 -1.16
CA ARG A 14 -11.76 8.43 -2.02
C ARG A 14 -13.13 8.54 -1.36
N ASP A 15 -13.58 7.47 -0.76
CA ASP A 15 -14.83 7.46 -0.02
C ASP A 15 -14.72 6.43 1.11
N ASN A 16 -15.74 6.36 1.95
CA ASN A 16 -15.73 5.47 3.12
C ASN A 16 -16.51 4.20 2.91
N LYS A 17 -16.78 3.82 1.68
CA LYS A 17 -17.51 2.61 1.41
C LYS A 17 -16.70 1.39 1.79
N LYS A 18 -17.41 0.38 2.28
CA LYS A 18 -16.78 -0.87 2.68
C LYS A 18 -16.14 -1.55 1.48
N SER A 19 -14.91 -2.03 1.66
CA SER A 19 -14.20 -2.75 0.61
C SER A 19 -14.64 -4.20 0.54
N ASP A 20 -14.65 -4.73 -0.68
CA ASP A 20 -14.92 -6.15 -0.91
C ASP A 20 -13.71 -7.00 -0.56
N PHE A 21 -12.52 -6.44 -0.68
CA PHE A 21 -11.30 -7.20 -0.61
C PHE A 21 -10.14 -6.32 -0.14
N HIS A 22 -9.26 -6.87 0.66
CA HIS A 22 -8.10 -6.16 1.17
C HIS A 22 -6.83 -6.86 0.70
N ILE A 23 -5.87 -6.09 0.21
CA ILE A 23 -4.56 -6.60 -0.19
C ILE A 23 -3.49 -5.80 0.56
N ALA A 24 -2.56 -6.50 1.17
CA ALA A 24 -1.47 -5.88 1.89
C ALA A 24 -0.15 -6.16 1.21
N PHE A 25 0.69 -5.13 1.10
CA PHE A 25 2.05 -5.23 0.57
C PHE A 25 3.04 -4.82 1.65
N GLY A 26 4.06 -5.64 1.84
CA GLY A 26 5.20 -5.23 2.65
C GLY A 26 6.37 -5.01 1.69
N ILE A 27 6.89 -3.80 1.63
CA ILE A 27 7.89 -3.44 0.61
C ILE A 27 9.00 -2.62 1.21
N SER A 28 10.16 -2.65 0.57
CA SER A 28 11.18 -1.67 0.82
C SER A 28 10.85 -0.40 0.03
N LYS A 29 11.45 0.71 0.44
CA LYS A 29 11.22 2.01 -0.18
C LYS A 29 11.48 1.99 -1.68
N THR A 30 12.40 1.17 -2.14
CA THR A 30 12.77 1.10 -3.55
C THR A 30 11.72 0.42 -4.41
N PHE A 31 10.73 -0.23 -3.81
CA PHE A 31 9.70 -0.97 -4.53
C PHE A 31 8.40 -0.20 -4.71
N THR A 32 8.36 1.09 -4.38
CA THR A 32 7.12 1.86 -4.50
C THR A 32 6.63 1.95 -5.94
N TYR A 33 7.53 2.13 -6.89
CA TYR A 33 7.12 2.21 -8.29
C TYR A 33 6.59 0.86 -8.80
N PRO A 34 7.30 -0.25 -8.63
CA PRO A 34 6.76 -1.54 -9.05
C PRO A 34 5.43 -1.89 -8.40
N VAL A 35 5.24 -1.52 -7.13
CA VAL A 35 3.97 -1.77 -6.45
C VAL A 35 2.85 -0.95 -7.09
N GLY A 36 3.13 0.30 -7.46
CA GLY A 36 2.15 1.11 -8.16
C GLY A 36 1.71 0.48 -9.48
N VAL A 37 2.65 -0.08 -10.23
CA VAL A 37 2.34 -0.79 -11.46
C VAL A 37 1.48 -2.02 -11.18
N LEU A 38 1.82 -2.76 -10.15
CA LEU A 38 1.06 -3.97 -9.78
C LEU A 38 -0.36 -3.61 -9.36
N ILE A 39 -0.53 -2.56 -8.54
CA ILE A 39 -1.85 -2.11 -8.12
C ILE A 39 -2.67 -1.72 -9.34
N THR A 40 -2.08 -1.00 -10.29
CA THR A 40 -2.77 -0.61 -11.52
C THR A 40 -3.25 -1.85 -12.26
N SER A 41 -2.41 -2.85 -12.39
CA SER A 41 -2.77 -4.09 -13.07
C SER A 41 -3.93 -4.79 -12.37
N ILE A 42 -3.89 -4.85 -11.05
CA ILE A 42 -4.97 -5.47 -10.26
C ILE A 42 -6.28 -4.71 -10.48
N LEU A 43 -6.24 -3.39 -10.43
CA LEU A 43 -7.44 -2.57 -10.59
C LEU A 43 -8.01 -2.67 -12.00
N GLU A 44 -7.15 -2.70 -13.02
CA GLU A 44 -7.61 -2.84 -14.40
C GLU A 44 -8.30 -4.16 -14.65
N ASN A 45 -7.90 -5.20 -13.95
CA ASN A 45 -8.43 -6.54 -14.15
C ASN A 45 -9.58 -6.88 -13.19
N ASN A 46 -9.93 -5.97 -12.28
CA ASN A 46 -10.95 -6.23 -11.27
C ASN A 46 -11.81 -4.99 -11.03
N LYS A 47 -12.30 -4.39 -12.11
CA LYS A 47 -13.02 -3.11 -12.02
C LYS A 47 -14.34 -3.20 -11.28
N ASP A 48 -14.92 -4.38 -11.17
CA ASP A 48 -16.18 -4.58 -10.47
C ASP A 48 -16.03 -4.75 -8.97
N MET A 49 -14.79 -4.73 -8.49
CA MET A 49 -14.48 -5.03 -7.11
C MET A 49 -13.92 -3.80 -6.40
N LYS A 50 -14.42 -3.52 -5.19
CA LYS A 50 -13.86 -2.47 -4.36
C LYS A 50 -12.70 -3.05 -3.56
N ILE A 51 -11.48 -2.62 -3.87
CA ILE A 51 -10.27 -3.13 -3.24
C ILE A 51 -9.64 -2.05 -2.37
N ASN A 52 -9.19 -2.44 -1.19
CA ASN A 52 -8.48 -1.57 -0.28
C ASN A 52 -7.05 -2.08 -0.16
N PHE A 53 -6.08 -1.24 -0.50
CA PHE A 53 -4.67 -1.61 -0.48
C PHE A 53 -4.00 -1.06 0.76
N HIS A 54 -3.22 -1.92 1.42
CA HIS A 54 -2.44 -1.55 2.60
C HIS A 54 -0.97 -1.75 2.26
N ILE A 55 -0.20 -0.67 2.30
CA ILE A 55 1.21 -0.71 1.91
C ILE A 55 2.06 -0.40 3.13
N PHE A 56 2.87 -1.38 3.55
CA PHE A 56 3.79 -1.23 4.67
C PHE A 56 5.18 -0.98 4.10
N VAL A 57 5.74 0.18 4.40
CA VAL A 57 7.02 0.63 3.85
C VAL A 57 8.02 0.77 4.99
N ASP A 58 9.26 0.37 4.74
CA ASP A 58 10.32 0.39 5.76
C ASP A 58 10.94 1.77 5.98
N ASP A 59 10.47 2.79 5.30
CA ASP A 59 11.02 4.14 5.40
C ASP A 59 9.96 5.14 4.99
N LYS A 60 10.31 6.42 5.12
CA LYS A 60 9.40 7.50 4.73
C LYS A 60 9.25 7.51 3.21
N ILE A 61 8.00 7.60 2.75
CA ILE A 61 7.72 7.66 1.33
C ILE A 61 7.89 9.09 0.82
N GLU A 62 8.43 9.22 -0.38
CA GLU A 62 8.65 10.54 -0.99
C GLU A 62 7.36 11.09 -1.59
N ASP A 63 7.28 12.42 -1.69
CA ASP A 63 6.08 13.08 -2.18
C ASP A 63 5.71 12.66 -3.59
N LYS A 64 6.69 12.44 -4.46
CA LYS A 64 6.39 12.04 -5.83
C LYS A 64 5.76 10.66 -5.89
N GLU A 65 6.18 9.76 -5.01
CA GLU A 65 5.60 8.43 -4.92
C GLU A 65 4.19 8.51 -4.34
N LEU A 66 4.02 9.34 -3.31
CA LEU A 66 2.73 9.55 -2.70
C LEU A 66 1.73 10.11 -3.72
N ASN A 67 2.16 11.03 -4.58
CA ASN A 67 1.29 11.60 -5.60
C ASN A 67 0.86 10.55 -6.62
N ARG A 68 1.72 9.60 -6.96
CA ARG A 68 1.33 8.51 -7.84
C ARG A 68 0.20 7.68 -7.26
N PHE A 69 0.31 7.36 -5.97
CA PHE A 69 -0.75 6.60 -5.30
C PHE A 69 -2.05 7.41 -5.21
N LYS A 70 -1.93 8.72 -4.99
CA LYS A 70 -3.11 9.59 -4.98
C LYS A 70 -3.82 9.58 -6.32
N GLU A 71 -3.07 9.59 -7.41
CA GLU A 71 -3.66 9.54 -8.74
C GLU A 71 -4.42 8.25 -8.96
N LEU A 72 -3.89 7.14 -8.46
CA LEU A 72 -4.59 5.86 -8.57
C LEU A 72 -5.91 5.87 -7.82
N VAL A 73 -5.93 6.46 -6.62
CA VAL A 73 -7.15 6.56 -5.83
C VAL A 73 -8.18 7.42 -6.53
N GLU A 74 -7.74 8.49 -7.20
CA GLU A 74 -8.65 9.38 -7.90
C GLU A 74 -9.18 8.78 -9.21
N PHE A 75 -8.35 8.01 -9.89
CA PHE A 75 -8.74 7.44 -11.17
C PHE A 75 -9.57 6.17 -11.00
N TYR A 76 -9.24 5.35 -10.04
CA TYR A 76 -9.97 4.11 -9.75
C TYR A 76 -10.77 4.27 -8.47
N ASP A 77 -11.82 3.46 -8.31
CA ASP A 77 -12.60 3.43 -7.07
C ASP A 77 -11.88 2.50 -6.07
N THR A 78 -10.84 3.03 -5.44
CA THR A 78 -10.01 2.26 -4.52
C THR A 78 -9.52 3.15 -3.39
N ASP A 79 -9.05 2.51 -2.33
CA ASP A 79 -8.42 3.20 -1.20
C ASP A 79 -7.02 2.62 -1.01
N ILE A 80 -6.07 3.49 -0.72
CA ILE A 80 -4.69 3.08 -0.44
C ILE A 80 -4.29 3.67 0.90
N ILE A 81 -3.83 2.82 1.80
CA ILE A 81 -3.34 3.23 3.11
C ILE A 81 -1.87 2.86 3.20
N ILE A 82 -1.04 3.85 3.48
CA ILE A 82 0.41 3.65 3.54
C ILE A 82 0.84 3.72 5.00
N TYR A 83 1.57 2.69 5.44
CA TYR A 83 2.10 2.60 6.79
C TYR A 83 3.62 2.69 6.72
N GLU A 84 4.16 3.79 7.26
CA GLU A 84 5.61 3.95 7.38
C GLU A 84 6.02 3.31 8.70
N ILE A 85 6.79 2.24 8.65
CA ILE A 85 7.08 1.43 9.83
C ILE A 85 8.55 1.51 10.18
N ASP A 86 8.86 1.07 11.41
CA ASP A 86 10.22 1.02 11.91
C ASP A 86 11.01 -0.03 11.14
N ASN A 87 12.16 0.38 10.63
CA ASN A 87 13.00 -0.49 9.83
C ASN A 87 13.46 -1.74 10.60
N SER A 88 13.68 -1.60 11.91
CA SER A 88 14.15 -2.74 12.70
C SER A 88 13.10 -3.84 12.76
N GLU A 89 11.82 -3.48 12.84
CA GLU A 89 10.75 -4.46 12.81
C GLU A 89 10.60 -5.07 11.43
N PHE A 90 10.82 -4.26 10.40
CA PHE A 90 10.69 -4.71 9.04
C PHE A 90 11.74 -5.75 8.67
N LEU A 91 12.93 -5.63 9.23
CA LEU A 91 14.02 -6.58 8.95
C LEU A 91 13.69 -8.01 9.38
N ASN A 92 12.73 -8.18 10.28
CA ASN A 92 12.30 -9.50 10.69
C ASN A 92 11.49 -10.22 9.61
N LEU A 93 11.22 -9.55 8.51
CA LEU A 93 10.53 -10.14 7.38
C LEU A 93 11.48 -10.82 6.42
N ASP A 94 12.61 -11.32 6.94
CA ASP A 94 13.55 -12.02 6.11
C ASP A 94 14.32 -11.08 5.20
N ASP A 95 14.93 -11.63 4.16
CA ASP A 95 15.65 -10.88 3.16
C ASP A 95 14.75 -10.42 2.03
N ARG A 96 13.45 -10.56 2.18
CA ARG A 96 12.52 -10.20 1.13
C ARG A 96 12.34 -8.70 1.06
N GLU A 97 12.39 -8.18 -0.15
CA GLU A 97 12.08 -6.79 -0.38
C GLU A 97 10.59 -6.56 -0.59
N PHE A 98 9.83 -7.65 -0.68
CA PHE A 98 8.46 -7.58 -1.13
C PHE A 98 7.65 -8.76 -0.59
N THR A 99 6.51 -8.46 0.00
CA THR A 99 5.58 -9.47 0.53
C THR A 99 4.15 -9.04 0.20
N ILE A 100 3.32 -10.00 -0.18
CA ILE A 100 1.91 -9.75 -0.48
C ILE A 100 1.07 -10.65 0.41
N ALA A 101 0.01 -10.08 0.97
CA ALA A 101 -1.03 -10.83 1.66
C ALA A 101 -2.38 -10.28 1.25
N ALA A 102 -3.35 -11.18 1.04
CA ALA A 102 -4.70 -10.80 0.63
C ALA A 102 -5.72 -11.40 1.59
N TYR A 103 -6.77 -10.64 1.88
CA TYR A 103 -7.83 -11.12 2.79
C TYR A 103 -9.14 -10.36 2.61
#